data_5654a7e1e8bcf14bd0575e0964fa40d1
#
_entry.id   5654a7e1e8bcf14bd0575e0964fa40d1
#
_cell.length_a   1.000
_cell.length_b   1.000
_cell.length_c   1.000
_cell.angle_alpha   90.00
_cell.angle_beta   90.00
_cell.angle_gamma   90.00
#
_symmetry.space_group_name_H-M   'P 1'
#
loop_
_entity.id
_entity.type
_entity.pdbx_description
1 polymer ?
#
loop_
_entity_poly.entity_id
_entity_poly.type
_entity_poly.pdbx_seq_one_letter_code
_entity_poly.pdbx_strand_id
1 'polypeptide(L)'
;IDCARAGALVDEAVRGGITYFDVAYPYHGGGAEKFIGAALEKYPRESFYLATKMPLWKLETQEDMEQVFNEQLANCRVAYFDFYLCHAVDAERFEKIRRIGAFEFLARKKAEGKIRRLGFSFHDKPAVLRAICAAYPWDFAQLQLNYLDWSFQDAKAKMELLNERGIPVWVMEPLRGGRLVNALPKAAKAIFASAEPHRSPAEWGLRWIWNHPEVTVVLSGMNDIAQVEENVRIASDATADALTEKDLEIFEKVKKSINQHMKVPCTGCGYCMPCPHGVDIPTCFAAYN
;
A
#
# COMPACT_ATOMS: atom_id res chain seq x y z
N ILE A 1 3.52 16.26 -10.72
CA ILE A 1 3.33 15.09 -11.61
C ILE A 1 3.64 15.50 -13.03
N ASP A 2 4.49 14.77 -13.70
CA ASP A 2 4.58 14.81 -15.17
C ASP A 2 3.36 14.05 -15.72
N CYS A 3 2.32 14.78 -16.11
CA CYS A 3 1.04 14.19 -16.49
C CYS A 3 1.14 13.35 -17.79
N ALA A 4 2.01 13.71 -18.72
CA ALA A 4 2.17 12.97 -19.97
C ALA A 4 2.81 11.60 -19.70
N ARG A 5 3.93 11.58 -18.98
CA ARG A 5 4.61 10.33 -18.60
C ARG A 5 3.74 9.46 -17.68
N ALA A 6 3.11 10.06 -16.66
CA ALA A 6 2.26 9.32 -15.76
C ALA A 6 0.99 8.78 -16.45
N GLY A 7 0.43 9.52 -17.42
CA GLY A 7 -0.67 9.04 -18.25
C GLY A 7 -0.30 7.82 -19.08
N ALA A 8 0.89 7.82 -19.68
CA ALA A 8 1.40 6.65 -20.42
C ALA A 8 1.56 5.41 -19.51
N LEU A 9 1.98 5.59 -18.24
CA LEU A 9 2.06 4.48 -17.27
C LEU A 9 0.68 3.92 -16.94
N VAL A 10 -0.33 4.78 -16.76
CA VAL A 10 -1.72 4.34 -16.53
C VAL A 10 -2.25 3.58 -17.74
N ASP A 11 -2.00 4.07 -18.95
CA ASP A 11 -2.43 3.40 -20.18
C ASP A 11 -1.78 2.03 -20.35
N GLU A 12 -0.48 1.93 -20.07
CA GLU A 12 0.23 0.65 -20.07
C GLU A 12 -0.32 -0.32 -19.01
N ALA A 13 -0.60 0.18 -17.80
CA ALA A 13 -1.17 -0.61 -16.73
C ALA A 13 -2.55 -1.19 -17.13
N VAL A 14 -3.44 -0.35 -17.68
CA VAL A 14 -4.76 -0.80 -18.20
C VAL A 14 -4.60 -1.82 -19.33
N ARG A 15 -3.70 -1.57 -20.28
CA ARG A 15 -3.42 -2.48 -21.39
C ARG A 15 -2.89 -3.84 -20.88
N GLY A 16 -2.08 -3.82 -19.84
CA GLY A 16 -1.55 -5.02 -19.18
C GLY A 16 -2.57 -5.76 -18.29
N GLY A 17 -3.81 -5.26 -18.16
CA GLY A 17 -4.86 -5.89 -17.38
C GLY A 17 -4.90 -5.50 -15.91
N ILE A 18 -4.16 -4.46 -15.48
CA ILE A 18 -4.29 -3.90 -14.14
C ILE A 18 -5.63 -3.16 -14.05
N THR A 19 -6.45 -3.56 -13.08
CA THR A 19 -7.79 -3.00 -12.88
C THR A 19 -7.93 -2.20 -11.58
N TYR A 20 -6.98 -2.27 -10.66
CA TYR A 20 -7.06 -1.60 -9.36
C TYR A 20 -6.10 -0.40 -9.30
N PHE A 21 -6.65 0.79 -9.04
CA PHE A 21 -5.91 2.05 -8.91
C PHE A 21 -6.08 2.63 -7.52
N ASP A 22 -4.97 2.92 -6.85
CA ASP A 22 -4.92 3.44 -5.48
C ASP A 22 -4.33 4.85 -5.46
N VAL A 23 -5.08 5.79 -4.91
CA VAL A 23 -4.64 7.15 -4.66
C VAL A 23 -4.93 7.57 -3.22
N ALA A 24 -4.54 8.77 -2.85
CA ALA A 24 -4.95 9.40 -1.61
C ALA A 24 -4.90 10.91 -1.73
N TYR A 25 -5.71 11.57 -0.92
CA TYR A 25 -5.85 13.01 -0.85
C TYR A 25 -4.52 13.80 -0.82
N PRO A 26 -3.49 13.41 0.00
CA PRO A 26 -2.24 14.18 0.09
C PRO A 26 -1.22 13.83 -0.99
N TYR A 27 -1.43 12.77 -1.78
CA TYR A 27 -0.40 12.28 -2.69
C TYR A 27 -0.04 13.32 -3.76
N HIS A 28 1.26 13.48 -4.01
CA HIS A 28 1.79 14.48 -4.93
C HIS A 28 1.31 15.91 -4.64
N GLY A 29 1.29 16.29 -3.36
CA GLY A 29 0.85 17.63 -2.95
C GLY A 29 -0.64 17.90 -3.22
N GLY A 30 -1.48 16.84 -3.21
CA GLY A 30 -2.92 16.92 -3.48
C GLY A 30 -3.28 16.83 -4.96
N GLY A 31 -2.32 16.57 -5.84
CA GLY A 31 -2.56 16.47 -7.28
C GLY A 31 -2.97 15.07 -7.79
N ALA A 32 -2.77 14.03 -6.96
CA ALA A 32 -2.93 12.64 -7.44
C ALA A 32 -4.37 12.28 -7.82
N GLU A 33 -5.35 12.71 -7.02
CA GLU A 33 -6.77 12.43 -7.30
C GLU A 33 -7.23 13.08 -8.61
N LYS A 34 -6.86 14.36 -8.84
CA LYS A 34 -7.17 15.07 -10.10
C LYS A 34 -6.50 14.42 -11.31
N PHE A 35 -5.26 13.98 -11.12
CA PHE A 35 -4.53 13.28 -12.18
C PHE A 35 -5.19 11.96 -12.55
N ILE A 36 -5.44 11.08 -11.57
CA ILE A 36 -6.01 9.76 -11.86
C ILE A 36 -7.43 9.86 -12.43
N GLY A 37 -8.24 10.82 -11.94
CA GLY A 37 -9.56 11.09 -12.48
C GLY A 37 -9.51 11.45 -13.97
N ALA A 38 -8.59 12.33 -14.37
CA ALA A 38 -8.39 12.69 -15.77
C ALA A 38 -7.83 11.53 -16.61
N ALA A 39 -6.89 10.74 -16.05
CA ALA A 39 -6.26 9.63 -16.77
C ALA A 39 -7.23 8.47 -17.04
N LEU A 40 -8.13 8.19 -16.10
CA LEU A 40 -9.09 7.08 -16.20
C LEU A 40 -10.42 7.46 -16.89
N GLU A 41 -10.74 8.74 -17.06
CA GLU A 41 -12.02 9.21 -17.62
C GLU A 41 -12.33 8.63 -19.03
N LYS A 42 -11.29 8.32 -19.79
CA LYS A 42 -11.42 7.72 -21.14
C LYS A 42 -11.77 6.23 -21.14
N TYR A 43 -11.71 5.56 -20.00
CA TYR A 43 -12.03 4.15 -19.85
C TYR A 43 -13.43 3.96 -19.25
N PRO A 44 -14.18 2.90 -19.64
CA PRO A 44 -15.46 2.60 -19.01
C PRO A 44 -15.32 2.49 -17.49
N ARG A 45 -16.22 3.16 -16.72
CA ARG A 45 -16.12 3.21 -15.24
C ARG A 45 -16.10 1.83 -14.58
N GLU A 46 -16.79 0.87 -15.16
CA GLU A 46 -16.90 -0.51 -14.71
C GLU A 46 -15.68 -1.37 -15.03
N SER A 47 -14.75 -0.87 -15.86
CA SER A 47 -13.53 -1.60 -16.24
C SER A 47 -12.40 -1.49 -15.23
N PHE A 48 -12.56 -0.62 -14.23
CA PHE A 48 -11.53 -0.43 -13.19
C PHE A 48 -12.13 -0.24 -11.80
N TYR A 49 -11.32 -0.52 -10.81
CA TYR A 49 -11.58 -0.24 -9.40
C TYR A 49 -10.74 0.96 -8.95
N LEU A 50 -11.37 1.92 -8.30
CA LEU A 50 -10.71 3.11 -7.78
C LEU A 50 -10.79 3.17 -6.26
N ALA A 51 -9.63 3.33 -5.62
CA ALA A 51 -9.50 3.52 -4.20
C ALA A 51 -8.96 4.92 -3.88
N THR A 52 -9.55 5.58 -2.89
CA THR A 52 -8.94 6.75 -2.22
C THR A 52 -9.12 6.66 -0.70
N LYS A 53 -8.57 7.63 0.03
CA LYS A 53 -8.44 7.54 1.48
C LYS A 53 -8.90 8.82 2.17
N MET A 54 -9.64 8.66 3.26
CA MET A 54 -10.09 9.74 4.14
C MET A 54 -8.89 10.36 4.88
N PRO A 55 -8.57 11.64 4.68
CA PRO A 55 -7.42 12.30 5.33
C PRO A 55 -7.75 12.71 6.77
N LEU A 56 -7.71 11.77 7.70
CA LEU A 56 -8.16 11.92 9.10
C LEU A 56 -7.58 13.15 9.82
N TRP A 57 -6.36 13.56 9.47
CA TRP A 57 -5.71 14.73 10.09
C TRP A 57 -6.32 16.08 9.70
N LYS A 58 -7.16 16.13 8.65
CA LYS A 58 -7.85 17.35 8.21
C LYS A 58 -9.25 17.51 8.76
N LEU A 59 -9.81 16.49 9.40
CA LEU A 59 -11.24 16.39 9.71
C LEU A 59 -11.46 16.58 11.21
N GLU A 60 -12.38 17.46 11.58
CA GLU A 60 -12.80 17.64 12.97
C GLU A 60 -14.33 17.47 13.13
N THR A 61 -15.08 17.66 12.06
CA THR A 61 -16.54 17.61 12.06
C THR A 61 -17.10 16.70 10.98
N GLN A 62 -18.41 16.45 11.04
CA GLN A 62 -19.11 15.72 9.96
C GLN A 62 -19.19 16.54 8.67
N GLU A 63 -19.28 17.86 8.79
CA GLU A 63 -19.28 18.80 7.65
C GLU A 63 -17.92 18.73 6.91
N ASP A 64 -16.80 18.66 7.62
CA ASP A 64 -15.47 18.48 7.01
C ASP A 64 -15.43 17.17 6.23
N MET A 65 -15.94 16.08 6.80
CA MET A 65 -15.99 14.78 6.13
C MET A 65 -16.83 14.83 4.84
N GLU A 66 -18.01 15.46 4.89
CA GLU A 66 -18.87 15.62 3.73
C GLU A 66 -18.20 16.45 2.63
N GLN A 67 -17.60 17.57 3.00
CA GLN A 67 -16.87 18.45 2.07
C GLN A 67 -15.72 17.73 1.39
N VAL A 68 -14.85 17.09 2.18
CA VAL A 68 -13.66 16.37 1.65
C VAL A 68 -14.10 15.19 0.79
N PHE A 69 -15.11 14.44 1.19
CA PHE A 69 -15.60 13.31 0.41
C PHE A 69 -16.12 13.74 -0.96
N ASN A 70 -16.91 14.83 -1.00
CA ASN A 70 -17.43 15.39 -2.25
C ASN A 70 -16.30 15.98 -3.12
N GLU A 71 -15.29 16.62 -2.51
CA GLU A 71 -14.09 17.09 -3.23
C GLU A 71 -13.34 15.91 -3.88
N GLN A 72 -13.18 14.80 -3.16
CA GLN A 72 -12.51 13.60 -3.68
C GLN A 72 -13.27 12.98 -4.87
N LEU A 73 -14.61 12.89 -4.79
CA LEU A 73 -15.44 12.45 -5.91
C LEU A 73 -15.25 13.34 -7.15
N ALA A 74 -15.26 14.66 -6.95
CA ALA A 74 -15.06 15.63 -8.02
C ALA A 74 -13.63 15.56 -8.60
N ASN A 75 -12.60 15.48 -7.75
CA ASN A 75 -11.21 15.34 -8.18
C ASN A 75 -11.00 14.07 -9.01
N CYS A 76 -11.53 12.95 -8.54
CA CYS A 76 -11.43 11.66 -9.21
C CYS A 76 -12.40 11.52 -10.41
N ARG A 77 -13.31 12.48 -10.64
CA ARG A 77 -14.31 12.46 -11.71
C ARG A 77 -15.20 11.21 -11.70
N VAL A 78 -15.58 10.75 -10.50
CA VAL A 78 -16.41 9.55 -10.33
C VAL A 78 -17.62 9.81 -9.46
N ALA A 79 -18.67 9.00 -9.63
CA ALA A 79 -19.87 9.07 -8.83
C ALA A 79 -19.79 8.27 -7.53
N TYR A 80 -18.86 7.34 -7.45
CA TYR A 80 -18.62 6.45 -6.31
C TYR A 80 -17.18 5.93 -6.29
N PHE A 81 -16.70 5.51 -5.12
CA PHE A 81 -15.46 4.75 -4.96
C PHE A 81 -15.75 3.27 -4.77
N ASP A 82 -14.97 2.41 -5.43
CA ASP A 82 -15.05 0.97 -5.20
C ASP A 82 -14.48 0.61 -3.84
N PHE A 83 -13.39 1.29 -3.46
CA PHE A 83 -12.71 1.11 -2.18
C PHE A 83 -12.45 2.46 -1.54
N TYR A 84 -12.81 2.60 -0.29
CA TYR A 84 -12.54 3.82 0.47
C TYR A 84 -11.91 3.45 1.81
N LEU A 85 -10.82 4.12 2.19
CA LEU A 85 -10.04 3.76 3.36
C LEU A 85 -10.00 4.90 4.39
N CYS A 86 -10.04 4.56 5.67
CA CYS A 86 -9.49 5.43 6.70
C CYS A 86 -7.96 5.44 6.56
N HIS A 87 -7.36 6.63 6.34
CA HIS A 87 -5.95 6.76 5.99
C HIS A 87 -5.02 6.69 7.20
N ALA A 88 -4.04 5.77 7.14
CA ALA A 88 -2.94 5.68 8.10
C ALA A 88 -3.40 5.58 9.56
N VAL A 89 -4.34 4.66 9.83
CA VAL A 89 -4.91 4.49 11.16
C VAL A 89 -3.86 3.96 12.13
N ASP A 90 -3.70 4.66 13.24
CA ASP A 90 -2.96 4.32 14.44
C ASP A 90 -3.88 4.50 15.66
N ALA A 91 -3.37 4.35 16.87
CA ALA A 91 -4.17 4.48 18.09
C ALA A 91 -4.83 5.87 18.20
N GLU A 92 -4.11 6.96 17.90
CA GLU A 92 -4.61 8.33 18.00
C GLU A 92 -5.71 8.60 16.97
N ARG A 93 -5.46 8.22 15.70
CA ARG A 93 -6.43 8.39 14.61
C ARG A 93 -7.64 7.49 14.79
N PHE A 94 -7.49 6.33 15.40
CA PHE A 94 -8.62 5.47 15.74
C PHE A 94 -9.55 6.12 16.77
N GLU A 95 -9.00 6.73 17.82
CA GLU A 95 -9.82 7.50 18.77
C GLU A 95 -10.46 8.73 18.11
N LYS A 96 -9.76 9.37 17.17
CA LYS A 96 -10.34 10.47 16.38
C LYS A 96 -11.52 9.99 15.53
N ILE A 97 -11.40 8.87 14.81
CA ILE A 97 -12.49 8.26 14.03
C ILE A 97 -13.75 8.12 14.88
N ARG A 98 -13.59 7.60 16.12
CA ARG A 98 -14.71 7.42 17.06
C ARG A 98 -15.30 8.75 17.51
N ARG A 99 -14.46 9.71 17.87
CA ARG A 99 -14.86 11.01 18.40
C ARG A 99 -15.64 11.84 17.38
N ILE A 100 -15.26 11.84 16.11
CA ILE A 100 -15.91 12.64 15.08
C ILE A 100 -17.09 11.94 14.39
N GLY A 101 -17.44 10.72 14.82
CA GLY A 101 -18.55 9.94 14.23
C GLY A 101 -18.25 9.47 12.79
N ALA A 102 -16.99 9.15 12.49
CA ALA A 102 -16.63 8.76 11.12
C ALA A 102 -17.23 7.41 10.70
N PHE A 103 -17.48 6.49 11.65
CA PHE A 103 -18.12 5.21 11.32
C PHE A 103 -19.54 5.41 10.79
N GLU A 104 -20.33 6.27 11.45
CA GLU A 104 -21.70 6.59 11.05
C GLU A 104 -21.71 7.28 9.69
N PHE A 105 -20.79 8.23 9.46
CA PHE A 105 -20.62 8.90 8.18
C PHE A 105 -20.31 7.89 7.06
N LEU A 106 -19.32 7.02 7.26
CA LEU A 106 -18.90 6.04 6.26
C LEU A 106 -19.95 4.98 5.98
N ALA A 107 -20.67 4.53 7.03
CA ALA A 107 -21.79 3.62 6.87
C ALA A 107 -22.93 4.25 6.04
N ARG A 108 -23.23 5.53 6.26
CA ARG A 108 -24.19 6.29 5.45
C ARG A 108 -23.73 6.38 3.99
N LYS A 109 -22.46 6.73 3.71
CA LYS A 109 -21.92 6.78 2.35
C LYS A 109 -21.94 5.43 1.64
N LYS A 110 -21.73 4.35 2.39
CA LYS A 110 -21.86 2.98 1.87
C LYS A 110 -23.33 2.65 1.55
N ALA A 111 -24.27 3.00 2.41
CA ALA A 111 -25.71 2.83 2.16
C ALA A 111 -26.22 3.66 0.97
N GLU A 112 -25.67 4.86 0.76
CA GLU A 112 -25.94 5.73 -0.40
C GLU A 112 -25.33 5.18 -1.71
N GLY A 113 -24.55 4.08 -1.68
CA GLY A 113 -23.86 3.52 -2.83
C GLY A 113 -22.66 4.33 -3.30
N LYS A 114 -22.20 5.30 -2.50
CA LYS A 114 -21.03 6.14 -2.80
C LYS A 114 -19.70 5.45 -2.44
N ILE A 115 -19.74 4.45 -1.58
CA ILE A 115 -18.63 3.57 -1.21
C ILE A 115 -19.12 2.13 -1.37
N ARG A 116 -18.40 1.32 -2.14
CA ARG A 116 -18.73 -0.11 -2.30
C ARG A 116 -18.08 -0.96 -1.20
N ARG A 117 -16.80 -0.72 -0.90
CA ARG A 117 -16.02 -1.43 0.11
C ARG A 117 -15.29 -0.45 1.00
N LEU A 118 -15.38 -0.65 2.31
CA LEU A 118 -14.78 0.21 3.32
C LEU A 118 -13.64 -0.51 4.03
N GLY A 119 -12.47 0.11 4.07
CA GLY A 119 -11.28 -0.41 4.70
C GLY A 119 -10.47 0.65 5.44
N PHE A 120 -9.28 0.28 5.80
CA PHE A 120 -8.32 1.18 6.43
C PHE A 120 -6.89 0.81 6.06
N SER A 121 -5.98 1.79 6.01
CA SER A 121 -4.54 1.54 5.98
C SER A 121 -3.95 1.67 7.39
N PHE A 122 -3.01 0.79 7.74
CA PHE A 122 -2.60 0.61 9.13
C PHE A 122 -1.08 0.63 9.30
N HIS A 123 -0.60 1.37 10.33
CA HIS A 123 0.82 1.55 10.63
C HIS A 123 1.11 1.56 12.14
N ASP A 124 0.49 0.67 12.91
CA ASP A 124 0.70 0.58 14.36
C ASP A 124 0.90 -0.87 14.81
N LYS A 125 0.86 -1.13 16.10
CA LYS A 125 1.09 -2.45 16.73
C LYS A 125 -0.13 -3.37 16.59
N PRO A 126 0.07 -4.71 16.64
CA PRO A 126 -1.02 -5.68 16.54
C PRO A 126 -2.15 -5.48 17.56
N ALA A 127 -1.84 -4.99 18.78
CA ALA A 127 -2.86 -4.71 19.80
C ALA A 127 -3.86 -3.63 19.35
N VAL A 128 -3.38 -2.57 18.68
CA VAL A 128 -4.22 -1.51 18.13
C VAL A 128 -5.06 -2.05 16.97
N LEU A 129 -4.44 -2.86 16.08
CA LEU A 129 -5.16 -3.52 14.99
C LEU A 129 -6.33 -4.36 15.49
N ARG A 130 -6.13 -5.11 16.58
CA ARG A 130 -7.18 -5.92 17.20
C ARG A 130 -8.39 -5.08 17.63
N ALA A 131 -8.15 -3.90 18.22
CA ALA A 131 -9.20 -2.97 18.63
C ALA A 131 -9.94 -2.39 17.42
N ILE A 132 -9.23 -1.99 16.37
CA ILE A 132 -9.81 -1.47 15.12
C ILE A 132 -10.71 -2.53 14.46
N CYS A 133 -10.21 -3.76 14.33
CA CYS A 133 -10.96 -4.86 13.73
C CYS A 133 -12.20 -5.27 14.54
N ALA A 134 -12.23 -5.01 15.85
CA ALA A 134 -13.39 -5.28 16.69
C ALA A 134 -14.46 -4.18 16.62
N ALA A 135 -14.10 -2.97 16.21
CA ALA A 135 -14.97 -1.79 16.27
C ALA A 135 -15.90 -1.65 15.06
N TYR A 136 -15.56 -2.23 13.93
CA TYR A 136 -16.32 -2.09 12.69
C TYR A 136 -16.17 -3.33 11.79
N PRO A 137 -17.21 -3.73 11.01
CA PRO A 137 -17.13 -4.83 10.06
C PRO A 137 -16.42 -4.37 8.77
N TRP A 138 -15.10 -4.33 8.80
CA TRP A 138 -14.27 -3.91 7.69
C TRP A 138 -14.33 -4.88 6.52
N ASP A 139 -14.44 -4.36 5.29
CA ASP A 139 -14.40 -5.19 4.07
C ASP A 139 -12.97 -5.60 3.70
N PHE A 140 -11.95 -4.84 4.11
CA PHE A 140 -10.53 -5.12 3.85
C PHE A 140 -9.60 -4.24 4.71
N ALA A 141 -8.33 -4.61 4.76
CA ALA A 141 -7.29 -3.81 5.40
C ALA A 141 -6.04 -3.70 4.52
N GLN A 142 -5.38 -2.54 4.54
CA GLN A 142 -4.15 -2.29 3.80
C GLN A 142 -2.97 -2.27 4.76
N LEU A 143 -2.02 -3.20 4.59
CA LEU A 143 -0.84 -3.37 5.43
C LEU A 143 0.45 -3.14 4.65
N GLN A 144 1.47 -2.60 5.32
CA GLN A 144 2.84 -2.66 4.84
C GLN A 144 3.38 -4.08 5.01
N LEU A 145 3.72 -4.72 3.89
CA LEU A 145 4.18 -6.10 3.87
C LEU A 145 5.24 -6.33 2.80
N ASN A 146 6.35 -6.91 3.19
CA ASN A 146 7.38 -7.47 2.33
C ASN A 146 8.22 -8.47 3.14
N TYR A 147 9.12 -9.20 2.50
CA TYR A 147 9.91 -10.24 3.17
C TYR A 147 10.79 -9.71 4.31
N LEU A 148 11.19 -8.43 4.30
CA LEU A 148 11.99 -7.83 5.36
C LEU A 148 11.10 -7.35 6.53
N ASP A 149 9.94 -6.72 6.23
CA ASP A 149 9.00 -6.20 7.23
C ASP A 149 8.21 -7.31 7.93
N TRP A 150 8.24 -8.53 7.41
CA TRP A 150 7.60 -9.70 8.00
C TRP A 150 7.90 -9.84 9.49
N SER A 151 9.15 -9.58 9.86
CA SER A 151 9.61 -9.62 11.26
C SER A 151 9.69 -8.22 11.89
N PHE A 152 10.17 -7.21 11.15
CA PHE A 152 10.44 -5.87 11.69
C PHE A 152 9.21 -5.07 12.07
N GLN A 153 8.12 -5.24 11.32
CA GLN A 153 6.89 -4.47 11.52
C GLN A 153 5.78 -5.29 12.17
N ASP A 154 6.11 -6.44 12.75
CA ASP A 154 5.11 -7.42 13.19
C ASP A 154 4.09 -7.76 12.11
N ALA A 155 4.50 -7.69 10.81
CA ALA A 155 3.57 -7.83 9.70
C ALA A 155 2.94 -9.22 9.67
N LYS A 156 3.68 -10.27 10.07
CA LYS A 156 3.15 -11.63 10.24
C LYS A 156 1.97 -11.65 11.21
N ALA A 157 2.17 -11.15 12.42
CA ALA A 157 1.13 -11.15 13.46
C ALA A 157 -0.11 -10.31 13.05
N LYS A 158 0.10 -9.22 12.30
CA LYS A 158 -1.00 -8.41 11.75
C LYS A 158 -1.78 -9.16 10.68
N MET A 159 -1.10 -9.85 9.78
CA MET A 159 -1.74 -10.63 8.73
C MET A 159 -2.53 -11.82 9.33
N GLU A 160 -1.93 -12.55 10.27
CA GLU A 160 -2.60 -13.63 10.99
C GLU A 160 -3.89 -13.14 11.68
N LEU A 161 -3.82 -11.98 12.37
CA LEU A 161 -4.99 -11.37 13.02
C LEU A 161 -6.11 -11.01 12.03
N LEU A 162 -5.77 -10.48 10.86
CA LEU A 162 -6.76 -10.15 9.82
C LEU A 162 -7.37 -11.43 9.23
N ASN A 163 -6.54 -12.44 8.98
CA ASN A 163 -6.99 -13.73 8.44
C ASN A 163 -7.93 -14.45 9.43
N GLU A 164 -7.62 -14.50 10.73
CA GLU A 164 -8.51 -15.02 11.77
C GLU A 164 -9.90 -14.38 11.77
N ARG A 165 -10.00 -13.14 11.27
CA ARG A 165 -11.25 -12.37 11.19
C ARG A 165 -11.89 -12.37 9.81
N GLY A 166 -11.30 -13.06 8.84
CA GLY A 166 -11.76 -13.09 7.47
C GLY A 166 -11.67 -11.74 6.76
N ILE A 167 -10.75 -10.86 7.17
CA ILE A 167 -10.54 -9.54 6.57
C ILE A 167 -9.44 -9.65 5.51
N PRO A 168 -9.75 -9.49 4.22
CA PRO A 168 -8.78 -9.55 3.14
C PRO A 168 -7.67 -8.51 3.27
N VAL A 169 -6.45 -8.85 2.83
CA VAL A 169 -5.26 -8.00 2.95
C VAL A 169 -4.85 -7.40 1.61
N TRP A 170 -4.77 -6.07 1.57
CA TRP A 170 -4.10 -5.29 0.53
C TRP A 170 -2.69 -4.96 0.99
N VAL A 171 -1.70 -5.19 0.14
CA VAL A 171 -0.29 -4.96 0.48
C VAL A 171 0.19 -3.64 -0.10
N MET A 172 0.68 -2.76 0.78
CA MET A 172 1.45 -1.57 0.40
C MET A 172 2.93 -1.76 0.73
N GLU A 173 3.79 -0.95 0.11
CA GLU A 173 5.25 -1.01 0.27
C GLU A 173 5.86 -2.40 -0.03
N PRO A 174 5.42 -3.08 -1.10
CA PRO A 174 5.88 -4.43 -1.42
C PRO A 174 7.39 -4.50 -1.61
N LEU A 175 7.99 -3.42 -2.09
CA LEU A 175 9.43 -3.30 -2.35
C LEU A 175 10.08 -2.12 -1.61
N ARG A 176 9.43 -1.59 -0.56
CA ARG A 176 9.90 -0.41 0.22
C ARG A 176 10.28 0.76 -0.68
N GLY A 177 9.37 1.21 -1.56
CA GLY A 177 9.65 2.29 -2.51
C GLY A 177 10.81 1.99 -3.45
N GLY A 178 11.04 0.72 -3.81
CA GLY A 178 12.14 0.25 -4.64
C GLY A 178 13.46 0.01 -3.92
N ARG A 179 13.55 0.23 -2.61
CA ARG A 179 14.78 -0.02 -1.83
C ARG A 179 15.19 -1.49 -1.83
N LEU A 180 14.23 -2.41 -1.81
CA LEU A 180 14.46 -3.85 -1.91
C LEU A 180 14.88 -4.32 -3.31
N VAL A 181 15.08 -3.39 -4.24
CA VAL A 181 15.60 -3.60 -5.59
C VAL A 181 16.90 -2.84 -5.78
N ASN A 182 16.85 -1.52 -5.67
CA ASN A 182 17.92 -0.62 -6.04
C ASN A 182 18.98 -0.46 -4.93
N ALA A 183 18.55 -0.40 -3.67
CA ALA A 183 19.39 -0.11 -2.52
C ALA A 183 19.81 -1.37 -1.72
N LEU A 184 19.67 -2.56 -2.29
CA LEU A 184 20.17 -3.78 -1.67
C LEU A 184 21.71 -3.76 -1.56
N PRO A 185 22.28 -4.24 -0.44
CA PRO A 185 23.72 -4.48 -0.33
C PRO A 185 24.24 -5.36 -1.46
N LYS A 186 25.50 -5.16 -1.86
CA LYS A 186 26.11 -5.95 -2.94
C LYS A 186 26.01 -7.47 -2.69
N ALA A 187 26.23 -7.91 -1.44
CA ALA A 187 26.09 -9.31 -1.06
C ALA A 187 24.65 -9.83 -1.24
N ALA A 188 23.62 -9.05 -0.87
CA ALA A 188 22.25 -9.43 -1.07
C ALA A 188 21.86 -9.52 -2.57
N LYS A 189 22.35 -8.58 -3.40
CA LYS A 189 22.19 -8.65 -4.85
C LYS A 189 22.85 -9.90 -5.45
N ALA A 190 24.06 -10.25 -4.98
CA ALA A 190 24.77 -11.45 -5.42
C ALA A 190 24.02 -12.74 -5.06
N ILE A 191 23.38 -12.80 -3.88
CA ILE A 191 22.55 -13.94 -3.47
C ILE A 191 21.39 -14.12 -4.44
N PHE A 192 20.64 -13.07 -4.76
CA PHE A 192 19.55 -13.16 -5.74
C PHE A 192 20.04 -13.51 -7.15
N ALA A 193 21.17 -12.92 -7.57
CA ALA A 193 21.73 -13.17 -8.91
C ALA A 193 22.23 -14.61 -9.09
N SER A 194 22.66 -15.28 -8.02
CA SER A 194 23.13 -16.68 -8.05
C SER A 194 22.00 -17.71 -7.81
N ALA A 195 20.80 -17.25 -7.54
CA ALA A 195 19.68 -18.13 -7.23
C ALA A 195 19.03 -18.65 -8.53
N GLU A 196 18.57 -19.91 -8.47
CA GLU A 196 17.75 -20.51 -9.53
C GLU A 196 16.32 -20.74 -9.01
N PRO A 197 15.31 -20.43 -9.84
CA PRO A 197 15.40 -19.86 -11.18
C PRO A 197 15.85 -18.39 -11.15
N HIS A 198 16.51 -17.95 -12.22
CA HIS A 198 16.91 -16.54 -12.34
C HIS A 198 15.71 -15.60 -12.32
N ARG A 199 15.68 -14.70 -11.33
CA ARG A 199 14.64 -13.68 -11.15
C ARG A 199 15.28 -12.35 -10.77
N SER A 200 14.65 -11.25 -11.19
CA SER A 200 15.04 -9.93 -10.68
C SER A 200 14.76 -9.82 -9.18
N PRO A 201 15.45 -8.93 -8.43
CA PRO A 201 15.07 -8.65 -7.04
C PRO A 201 13.63 -8.20 -6.86
N ALA A 202 13.04 -7.49 -7.85
CA ALA A 202 11.63 -7.12 -7.87
C ALA A 202 10.74 -8.37 -7.96
N GLU A 203 11.05 -9.28 -8.89
CA GLU A 203 10.31 -10.54 -9.06
C GLU A 203 10.40 -11.42 -7.81
N TRP A 204 11.57 -11.58 -7.21
CA TRP A 204 11.70 -12.28 -5.94
C TRP A 204 10.79 -11.68 -4.87
N GLY A 205 10.85 -10.35 -4.67
CA GLY A 205 10.06 -9.67 -3.65
C GLY A 205 8.55 -9.77 -3.87
N LEU A 206 8.08 -9.60 -5.10
CA LEU A 206 6.65 -9.69 -5.44
C LEU A 206 6.13 -11.13 -5.32
N ARG A 207 6.88 -12.13 -5.80
CA ARG A 207 6.51 -13.54 -5.64
C ARG A 207 6.48 -13.97 -4.18
N TRP A 208 7.34 -13.43 -3.34
CA TRP A 208 7.28 -13.68 -1.90
C TRP A 208 5.94 -13.22 -1.30
N ILE A 209 5.43 -12.06 -1.73
CA ILE A 209 4.15 -11.54 -1.24
C ILE A 209 3.00 -12.39 -1.76
N TRP A 210 2.95 -12.70 -3.06
CA TRP A 210 1.91 -13.53 -3.64
C TRP A 210 1.97 -14.99 -3.20
N ASN A 211 3.06 -15.43 -2.58
CA ASN A 211 3.13 -16.75 -1.97
C ASN A 211 2.19 -16.91 -0.76
N HIS A 212 1.70 -15.79 -0.21
CA HIS A 212 0.74 -15.79 0.90
C HIS A 212 -0.70 -15.78 0.36
N PRO A 213 -1.51 -16.85 0.57
CA PRO A 213 -2.87 -16.93 0.03
C PRO A 213 -3.83 -15.89 0.58
N GLU A 214 -3.51 -15.27 1.72
CA GLU A 214 -4.29 -14.21 2.36
C GLU A 214 -4.17 -12.86 1.64
N VAL A 215 -3.18 -12.70 0.79
CA VAL A 215 -2.96 -11.45 0.04
C VAL A 215 -3.88 -11.38 -1.16
N THR A 216 -4.74 -10.37 -1.19
CA THR A 216 -5.70 -10.18 -2.29
C THR A 216 -5.19 -9.20 -3.34
N VAL A 217 -4.56 -8.10 -2.92
CA VAL A 217 -4.04 -7.06 -3.83
C VAL A 217 -2.64 -6.64 -3.41
N VAL A 218 -1.75 -6.49 -4.38
CA VAL A 218 -0.41 -5.93 -4.18
C VAL A 218 -0.32 -4.59 -4.90
N LEU A 219 -0.06 -3.51 -4.14
CA LEU A 219 0.09 -2.16 -4.67
C LEU A 219 1.53 -1.91 -5.08
N SER A 220 1.75 -1.35 -6.25
CA SER A 220 3.08 -0.99 -6.72
C SER A 220 3.10 0.45 -7.26
N GLY A 221 4.08 1.24 -6.80
CA GLY A 221 4.33 2.60 -7.25
C GLY A 221 5.30 2.62 -8.44
N MET A 222 4.89 2.11 -9.57
CA MET A 222 5.68 2.05 -10.81
C MET A 222 5.86 3.44 -11.41
N ASN A 223 7.07 3.78 -11.82
CA ASN A 223 7.41 5.09 -12.42
C ASN A 223 8.14 4.98 -13.76
N ASP A 224 8.21 3.78 -14.31
CA ASP A 224 8.77 3.45 -15.62
C ASP A 224 7.93 2.37 -16.31
N ILE A 225 7.84 2.41 -17.65
CA ILE A 225 7.07 1.44 -18.46
C ILE A 225 7.59 0.02 -18.23
N ALA A 226 8.91 -0.15 -18.21
CA ALA A 226 9.52 -1.47 -18.00
C ALA A 226 9.13 -2.09 -16.65
N GLN A 227 8.92 -1.26 -15.61
CA GLN A 227 8.42 -1.75 -14.32
C GLN A 227 6.96 -2.20 -14.41
N VAL A 228 6.12 -1.50 -15.19
CA VAL A 228 4.73 -1.91 -15.41
C VAL A 228 4.69 -3.26 -16.14
N GLU A 229 5.44 -3.38 -17.24
CA GLU A 229 5.51 -4.61 -18.02
C GLU A 229 6.04 -5.79 -17.21
N GLU A 230 7.12 -5.58 -16.43
CA GLU A 230 7.69 -6.62 -15.56
C GLU A 230 6.67 -7.05 -14.49
N ASN A 231 6.04 -6.09 -13.80
CA ASN A 231 5.09 -6.40 -12.74
C ASN A 231 3.82 -7.09 -13.27
N VAL A 232 3.32 -6.70 -14.45
CA VAL A 232 2.21 -7.37 -15.13
C VAL A 232 2.58 -8.82 -15.44
N ARG A 233 3.76 -9.06 -16.05
CA ARG A 233 4.27 -10.41 -16.35
C ARG A 233 4.34 -11.26 -15.07
N ILE A 234 4.92 -10.73 -13.99
CA ILE A 234 5.05 -11.45 -12.73
C ILE A 234 3.66 -11.77 -12.14
N ALA A 235 2.75 -10.79 -12.10
CA ALA A 235 1.40 -10.96 -11.55
C ALA A 235 0.56 -11.98 -12.33
N SER A 236 0.82 -12.14 -13.64
CA SER A 236 0.06 -13.03 -14.51
C SER A 236 0.30 -14.51 -14.23
N ASP A 237 1.44 -14.88 -13.62
CA ASP A 237 1.83 -16.26 -13.35
C ASP A 237 2.20 -16.54 -11.88
N ALA A 238 2.17 -15.52 -11.02
CA ALA A 238 2.40 -15.70 -9.59
C ALA A 238 1.20 -16.40 -8.94
N THR A 239 1.48 -17.42 -8.14
CA THR A 239 0.47 -18.19 -7.41
C THR A 239 0.86 -18.33 -5.94
N ALA A 240 -0.14 -18.50 -5.09
CA ALA A 240 0.08 -18.78 -3.68
C ALA A 240 0.77 -20.14 -3.49
N ASP A 241 1.55 -20.26 -2.41
CA ASP A 241 2.27 -21.50 -2.03
C ASP A 241 3.22 -22.05 -3.12
N ALA A 242 3.67 -21.19 -4.05
CA ALA A 242 4.52 -21.59 -5.17
C ALA A 242 6.02 -21.60 -4.84
N LEU A 243 6.45 -20.91 -3.78
CA LEU A 243 7.86 -20.86 -3.38
C LEU A 243 8.24 -22.14 -2.64
N THR A 244 9.34 -22.75 -3.08
CA THR A 244 9.93 -23.92 -2.43
C THR A 244 10.67 -23.56 -1.14
N GLU A 245 10.98 -24.54 -0.31
CA GLU A 245 11.84 -24.32 0.88
C GLU A 245 13.18 -23.69 0.52
N LYS A 246 13.77 -24.09 -0.62
CA LYS A 246 15.03 -23.50 -1.14
C LYS A 246 14.86 -22.02 -1.50
N ASP A 247 13.72 -21.65 -2.10
CA ASP A 247 13.40 -20.25 -2.38
C ASP A 247 13.29 -19.45 -1.09
N LEU A 248 12.64 -20.00 -0.07
CA LEU A 248 12.48 -19.35 1.24
C LEU A 248 13.83 -19.18 1.95
N GLU A 249 14.75 -20.14 1.85
CA GLU A 249 16.12 -20.03 2.37
C GLU A 249 16.91 -18.87 1.73
N ILE A 250 16.64 -18.56 0.44
CA ILE A 250 17.28 -17.43 -0.25
C ILE A 250 16.89 -16.12 0.46
N PHE A 251 15.63 -15.95 0.82
CA PHE A 251 15.17 -14.77 1.55
C PHE A 251 15.84 -14.67 2.93
N GLU A 252 16.03 -15.78 3.64
CA GLU A 252 16.74 -15.76 4.94
C GLU A 252 18.18 -15.28 4.78
N LYS A 253 18.89 -15.76 3.75
CA LYS A 253 20.27 -15.31 3.44
C LYS A 253 20.29 -13.82 3.07
N VAL A 254 19.33 -13.36 2.25
CA VAL A 254 19.19 -11.95 1.85
C VAL A 254 18.87 -11.07 3.07
N LYS A 255 17.91 -11.45 3.91
CA LYS A 255 17.57 -10.74 5.15
C LYS A 255 18.78 -10.62 6.08
N LYS A 256 19.52 -11.69 6.26
CA LYS A 256 20.76 -11.68 7.06
C LYS A 256 21.77 -10.69 6.50
N SER A 257 21.98 -10.69 5.18
CA SER A 257 22.88 -9.74 4.52
C SER A 257 22.44 -8.28 4.68
N ILE A 258 21.15 -8.00 4.55
CA ILE A 258 20.61 -6.65 4.77
C ILE A 258 20.82 -6.21 6.22
N ASN A 259 20.49 -7.07 7.18
CA ASN A 259 20.55 -6.77 8.62
C ASN A 259 21.98 -6.52 9.11
N GLN A 260 22.98 -7.13 8.49
CA GLN A 260 24.39 -6.87 8.80
C GLN A 260 24.83 -5.43 8.45
N HIS A 261 24.16 -4.77 7.50
CA HIS A 261 24.48 -3.42 7.05
C HIS A 261 23.49 -2.36 7.61
N MET A 262 22.32 -2.77 8.03
CA MET A 262 21.27 -1.87 8.52
C MET A 262 21.38 -1.68 10.04
N LYS A 263 21.86 -0.51 10.46
CA LYS A 263 21.99 -0.14 11.87
C LYS A 263 20.67 0.38 12.46
N VAL A 264 19.88 1.06 11.65
CA VAL A 264 18.56 1.59 12.03
C VAL A 264 17.51 1.06 11.05
N PRO A 265 16.50 0.32 11.52
CA PRO A 265 15.49 -0.30 10.65
C PRO A 265 14.44 0.72 10.16
N CYS A 266 14.88 1.79 9.50
CA CYS A 266 14.01 2.79 8.92
C CYS A 266 13.44 2.30 7.58
N THR A 267 12.08 2.34 7.45
CA THR A 267 11.41 1.98 6.19
C THR A 267 11.36 3.14 5.20
N GLY A 268 11.61 4.38 5.66
CA GLY A 268 11.50 5.60 4.86
C GLY A 268 10.06 6.02 4.55
N CYS A 269 9.07 5.51 5.29
CA CYS A 269 7.65 5.79 5.08
C CYS A 269 7.25 7.26 5.30
N GLY A 270 8.09 8.08 5.96
CA GLY A 270 7.85 9.51 6.16
C GLY A 270 6.83 9.86 7.25
N TYR A 271 6.24 8.88 7.97
CA TYR A 271 5.26 9.18 9.03
C TYR A 271 5.83 9.93 10.23
N CYS A 272 7.15 9.98 10.38
CA CYS A 272 7.84 10.83 11.36
C CYS A 272 8.05 12.27 10.85
N MET A 273 7.54 12.62 9.68
CA MET A 273 7.68 13.93 9.06
C MET A 273 6.33 14.68 9.01
N PRO A 274 6.31 16.03 9.18
CA PRO A 274 7.45 16.85 9.50
C PRO A 274 7.94 16.64 10.94
N CYS A 275 9.25 16.55 11.12
CA CYS A 275 9.83 16.49 12.46
C CYS A 275 9.67 17.84 13.19
N PRO A 276 9.17 17.89 14.44
CA PRO A 276 8.99 19.14 15.18
C PRO A 276 10.32 19.85 15.49
N HIS A 277 11.45 19.15 15.35
CA HIS A 277 12.79 19.70 15.52
C HIS A 277 13.49 19.98 14.17
N GLY A 278 12.77 19.94 13.04
CA GLY A 278 13.33 20.26 11.72
C GLY A 278 14.32 19.24 11.16
N VAL A 279 14.34 18.01 11.67
CA VAL A 279 15.27 16.96 11.21
C VAL A 279 14.61 16.15 10.08
N ASP A 280 15.33 15.98 8.96
CA ASP A 280 14.95 14.99 7.94
C ASP A 280 15.37 13.57 8.39
N ILE A 281 14.53 12.99 9.23
CA ILE A 281 14.80 11.70 9.89
C ILE A 281 15.06 10.56 8.87
N PRO A 282 14.23 10.39 7.80
CA PRO A 282 14.48 9.33 6.82
C PRO A 282 15.83 9.46 6.11
N THR A 283 16.21 10.68 5.71
CA THR A 283 17.49 10.93 5.05
C THR A 283 18.67 10.72 6.00
N CYS A 284 18.57 11.14 7.26
CA CYS A 284 19.60 10.89 8.26
C CYS A 284 19.82 9.38 8.48
N PHE A 285 18.77 8.59 8.59
CA PHE A 285 18.89 7.15 8.75
C PHE A 285 19.37 6.45 7.49
N ALA A 286 18.99 6.94 6.31
CA ALA A 286 19.50 6.41 5.05
C ALA A 286 21.01 6.63 4.89
N ALA A 287 21.51 7.80 5.33
CA ALA A 287 22.94 8.11 5.30
C ALA A 287 23.75 7.35 6.38
N TYR A 288 23.11 7.00 7.51
CA TYR A 288 23.75 6.26 8.59
C TYR A 288 23.84 4.76 8.31
N ASN A 289 22.92 4.18 7.56
CA ASN A 289 22.87 2.76 7.16
C ASN A 289 23.77 2.47 5.93
#